data_b75720e969793a23e069cd18a9f78fd4
#
_entry.id   b75720e969793a23e069cd18a9f78fd4
#
_cell.length_a   1.000
_cell.length_b   1.000
_cell.length_c   1.000
_cell.angle_alpha   90.00
_cell.angle_beta   90.00
_cell.angle_gamma   90.00
#
_symmetry.space_group_name_H-M   'P 1'
#
loop_
_entity.id
_entity.type
_entity.pdbx_description
1 polymer ?
#
loop_
_entity_poly.entity_id
_entity_poly.type
_entity_poly.pdbx_seq_one_letter_code
_entity_poly.pdbx_strand_id
1 'polypeptide(L)'
;MSEKRLQKRDEISDEYKWKLEDMYETDELWEAECEKASQLAEKLSGFKGHLADSAATLLDFFKKQDELSYYLERIVVYANERSHQDTAVSKYQAYVSKAETLTVQASGALAFASPEILQIDDKRLESFYSESNELMHYKRAIDEIMRQKAHTLSAAEENILAQCGEMAAAPENIFSMFNNADIKFPYITDVEGNKIRITHGNFIDFLSSKDRSLRKQVFRGVYDSYKKWSNTVSMMYISKLKNDTFYARVRKYDSARAMYLSDGDIPESVYDNLIETVHAHLPALHRYMALRKKLLGVEHLHMYDLFAPIVDNVQTTYTYDEAKKLVAKALEPMGDEYVSTLKAGMESGWIDVYENENKRSGAYSWGAYGTHPYVLLN
;
A
#
# COMPACT_ATOMS: atom_id res chain seq x y z
N MET A 1 -24.89 -28.96 10.65
CA MET A 1 -23.61 -28.39 11.06
C MET A 1 -23.90 -27.03 11.66
N SER A 2 -23.57 -26.79 12.92
CA SER A 2 -23.74 -25.45 13.51
C SER A 2 -22.79 -24.49 12.78
N GLU A 3 -23.32 -23.43 12.19
CA GLU A 3 -22.49 -22.33 11.73
C GLU A 3 -21.60 -21.88 12.89
N LYS A 4 -20.29 -21.96 12.69
CA LYS A 4 -19.32 -21.50 13.67
C LYS A 4 -19.38 -19.98 13.64
N ARG A 5 -20.08 -19.38 14.60
CA ARG A 5 -20.16 -17.93 14.76
C ARG A 5 -18.74 -17.35 14.93
N LEU A 6 -18.44 -16.26 14.27
CA LEU A 6 -17.22 -15.49 14.56
C LEU A 6 -17.27 -15.01 16.02
N GLN A 7 -16.11 -15.03 16.67
CA GLN A 7 -15.96 -14.50 18.02
C GLN A 7 -16.06 -12.96 17.97
N LYS A 8 -16.56 -12.37 19.04
CA LYS A 8 -16.46 -10.92 19.24
C LYS A 8 -15.05 -10.55 19.71
N ARG A 9 -14.68 -9.28 19.58
CA ARG A 9 -13.37 -8.78 20.00
C ARG A 9 -13.06 -9.07 21.46
N ASP A 10 -14.03 -8.95 22.35
CA ASP A 10 -13.90 -9.21 23.80
C ASP A 10 -13.78 -10.70 24.15
N GLU A 11 -14.18 -11.60 23.25
CA GLU A 11 -14.06 -13.05 23.40
C GLU A 11 -12.65 -13.57 22.98
N ILE A 12 -11.82 -12.76 22.31
CA ILE A 12 -10.43 -13.10 21.99
C ILE A 12 -9.56 -12.86 23.22
N SER A 13 -8.67 -13.81 23.54
CA SER A 13 -7.67 -13.63 24.62
C SER A 13 -6.71 -12.49 24.31
N ASP A 14 -6.31 -11.72 25.33
CA ASP A 14 -5.45 -10.55 25.16
C ASP A 14 -4.06 -10.89 24.63
N GLU A 15 -3.57 -12.10 24.86
CA GLU A 15 -2.30 -12.60 24.30
C GLU A 15 -2.29 -12.68 22.77
N TYR A 16 -3.46 -12.68 22.11
CA TYR A 16 -3.62 -12.69 20.65
C TYR A 16 -4.07 -11.35 20.09
N LYS A 17 -4.02 -10.30 20.89
CA LYS A 17 -4.34 -8.94 20.49
C LYS A 17 -3.08 -8.09 20.46
N TRP A 18 -3.02 -7.17 19.55
CA TRP A 18 -1.98 -6.14 19.60
C TRP A 18 -2.26 -5.14 20.73
N LYS A 19 -1.18 -4.51 21.20
CA LYS A 19 -1.19 -3.58 22.33
C LYS A 19 -0.94 -2.15 21.83
N LEU A 20 -1.98 -1.50 21.37
CA LEU A 20 -1.92 -0.12 20.85
C LEU A 20 -1.63 0.91 21.95
N GLU A 21 -1.81 0.54 23.22
CA GLU A 21 -1.45 1.31 24.40
C GLU A 21 0.05 1.62 24.47
N ASP A 22 0.89 0.87 23.77
CA ASP A 22 2.32 1.16 23.64
C ASP A 22 2.59 2.41 22.76
N MET A 23 1.62 2.79 21.89
CA MET A 23 1.69 4.03 21.09
C MET A 23 1.06 5.21 21.85
N TYR A 24 -0.15 5.04 22.37
CA TYR A 24 -0.81 5.99 23.27
C TYR A 24 -1.49 5.21 24.39
N GLU A 25 -1.04 5.46 25.62
CA GLU A 25 -1.58 4.79 26.81
C GLU A 25 -3.08 5.00 26.97
N THR A 26 -3.57 6.16 26.58
CA THR A 26 -5.01 6.50 26.58
C THR A 26 -5.41 7.30 25.34
N ASP A 27 -6.71 7.29 25.03
CA ASP A 27 -7.28 8.05 23.92
C ASP A 27 -7.13 9.57 24.13
N GLU A 28 -7.09 10.05 25.38
CA GLU A 28 -6.87 11.46 25.71
C GLU A 28 -5.46 11.94 25.32
N LEU A 29 -4.45 11.06 25.41
CA LEU A 29 -3.10 11.38 24.95
C LEU A 29 -3.05 11.50 23.41
N TRP A 30 -3.79 10.66 22.70
CA TRP A 30 -3.96 10.81 21.25
C TRP A 30 -4.64 12.13 20.88
N GLU A 31 -5.72 12.50 21.58
CA GLU A 31 -6.41 13.78 21.38
C GLU A 31 -5.48 14.97 21.63
N ALA A 32 -4.66 14.92 22.69
CA ALA A 32 -3.70 15.96 23.01
C ALA A 32 -2.60 16.09 21.94
N GLU A 33 -2.18 14.98 21.31
CA GLU A 33 -1.21 15.01 20.21
C GLU A 33 -1.82 15.54 18.92
N CYS A 34 -3.10 15.28 18.63
CA CYS A 34 -3.83 15.94 17.55
C CYS A 34 -3.81 17.47 17.67
N GLU A 35 -4.02 17.98 18.89
CA GLU A 35 -3.98 19.42 19.16
C GLU A 35 -2.58 20.01 18.94
N LYS A 36 -1.53 19.30 19.40
CA LYS A 36 -0.12 19.69 19.15
C LYS A 36 0.21 19.74 17.66
N ALA A 37 -0.20 18.71 16.90
CA ALA A 37 0.01 18.66 15.47
C ALA A 37 -0.68 19.82 14.74
N SER A 38 -1.92 20.14 15.13
CA SER A 38 -2.65 21.29 14.59
C SER A 38 -1.94 22.62 14.83
N GLN A 39 -1.49 22.86 16.07
CA GLN A 39 -0.77 24.07 16.44
C GLN A 39 0.60 24.17 15.74
N LEU A 40 1.28 23.05 15.53
CA LEU A 40 2.55 23.01 14.81
C LEU A 40 2.37 23.29 13.32
N ALA A 41 1.31 22.75 12.69
CA ALA A 41 0.97 23.07 11.31
C ALA A 41 0.66 24.56 11.11
N GLU A 42 -0.04 25.19 12.07
CA GLU A 42 -0.28 26.64 12.05
C GLU A 42 1.04 27.44 12.15
N LYS A 43 1.94 27.06 13.08
CA LYS A 43 3.25 27.68 13.20
C LYS A 43 4.10 27.54 11.93
N LEU A 44 4.05 26.38 11.26
CA LEU A 44 4.76 26.14 10.01
C LEU A 44 4.25 27.02 8.87
N SER A 45 2.97 27.37 8.84
CA SER A 45 2.43 28.31 7.86
C SER A 45 3.08 29.70 7.92
N GLY A 46 3.63 30.08 9.09
CA GLY A 46 4.36 31.32 9.30
C GLY A 46 5.70 31.43 8.57
N PHE A 47 6.24 30.31 8.06
CA PHE A 47 7.44 30.32 7.21
C PHE A 47 7.19 30.76 5.77
N LYS A 48 5.93 30.88 5.37
CA LYS A 48 5.55 31.28 4.02
C LYS A 48 6.18 32.62 3.64
N GLY A 49 6.92 32.62 2.52
CA GLY A 49 7.66 33.78 2.01
C GLY A 49 9.06 33.93 2.61
N HIS A 50 9.51 33.01 3.49
CA HIS A 50 10.75 33.14 4.25
C HIS A 50 11.76 31.99 4.06
N LEU A 51 11.44 30.95 3.29
CA LEU A 51 12.33 29.77 3.17
C LEU A 51 13.66 30.08 2.49
N ALA A 52 13.73 31.15 1.69
CA ALA A 52 14.96 31.62 1.04
C ALA A 52 15.76 32.63 1.86
N ASP A 53 15.30 33.05 3.04
CA ASP A 53 15.93 34.14 3.82
C ASP A 53 17.32 33.73 4.34
N SER A 54 17.43 32.52 4.93
CA SER A 54 18.70 31.99 5.45
C SER A 54 18.72 30.47 5.55
N ALA A 55 19.94 29.88 5.62
CA ALA A 55 20.12 28.47 5.92
C ALA A 55 19.47 28.05 7.24
N ALA A 56 19.52 28.92 8.26
CA ALA A 56 18.91 28.65 9.56
C ALA A 56 17.39 28.60 9.48
N THR A 57 16.75 29.49 8.71
CA THR A 57 15.30 29.48 8.49
C THR A 57 14.83 28.22 7.77
N LEU A 58 15.52 27.83 6.72
CA LEU A 58 15.20 26.63 5.95
C LEU A 58 15.39 25.36 6.81
N LEU A 59 16.47 25.29 7.60
CA LEU A 59 16.72 24.20 8.53
C LEU A 59 15.63 24.10 9.62
N ASP A 60 15.25 25.22 10.22
CA ASP A 60 14.20 25.25 11.25
C ASP A 60 12.85 24.82 10.69
N PHE A 61 12.54 25.20 9.45
CA PHE A 61 11.36 24.70 8.74
C PHE A 61 11.37 23.18 8.62
N PHE A 62 12.45 22.59 8.09
CA PHE A 62 12.51 21.12 7.92
C PHE A 62 12.46 20.37 9.24
N LYS A 63 13.15 20.84 10.29
CA LYS A 63 13.07 20.23 11.63
C LYS A 63 11.63 20.22 12.19
N LYS A 64 10.91 21.32 12.01
CA LYS A 64 9.51 21.39 12.44
C LYS A 64 8.57 20.58 11.55
N GLN A 65 8.88 20.46 10.28
CA GLN A 65 8.15 19.57 9.36
C GLN A 65 8.34 18.10 9.74
N ASP A 66 9.54 17.69 10.11
CA ASP A 66 9.79 16.32 10.61
C ASP A 66 9.02 16.06 11.91
N GLU A 67 9.01 17.03 12.83
CA GLU A 67 8.23 16.94 14.08
C GLU A 67 6.73 16.80 13.78
N LEU A 68 6.20 17.59 12.85
CA LEU A 68 4.80 17.47 12.42
C LEU A 68 4.52 16.12 11.79
N SER A 69 5.39 15.63 10.91
CA SER A 69 5.26 14.33 10.25
C SER A 69 5.26 13.20 11.28
N TYR A 70 6.12 13.27 12.29
CA TYR A 70 6.17 12.32 13.40
C TYR A 70 4.83 12.24 14.15
N TYR A 71 4.21 13.39 14.47
CA TYR A 71 2.90 13.38 15.12
C TYR A 71 1.80 12.86 14.20
N LEU A 72 1.74 13.35 12.95
CA LEU A 72 0.69 12.95 12.01
C LEU A 72 0.72 11.45 11.72
N GLU A 73 1.90 10.87 11.53
CA GLU A 73 2.05 9.44 11.26
C GLU A 73 1.48 8.61 12.42
N ARG A 74 1.85 8.92 13.66
CA ARG A 74 1.36 8.24 14.87
C ARG A 74 -0.16 8.41 15.04
N ILE A 75 -0.67 9.63 14.82
CA ILE A 75 -2.10 9.94 14.90
C ILE A 75 -2.90 9.09 13.91
N VAL A 76 -2.44 9.02 12.66
CA VAL A 76 -3.11 8.26 11.58
C VAL A 76 -3.05 6.76 11.84
N VAL A 77 -1.87 6.24 12.20
CA VAL A 77 -1.68 4.81 12.45
C VAL A 77 -2.57 4.36 13.61
N TYR A 78 -2.52 5.04 14.76
CA TYR A 78 -3.33 4.69 15.92
C TYR A 78 -4.84 4.70 15.62
N ALA A 79 -5.34 5.76 15.01
CA ALA A 79 -6.76 5.89 14.68
C ALA A 79 -7.24 4.73 13.79
N ASN A 80 -6.46 4.41 12.75
CA ASN A 80 -6.80 3.32 11.85
C ASN A 80 -6.70 1.95 12.51
N GLU A 81 -5.65 1.68 13.28
CA GLU A 81 -5.47 0.38 13.93
C GLU A 81 -6.54 0.13 15.01
N ARG A 82 -6.94 1.17 15.76
CA ARG A 82 -8.12 1.10 16.64
C ARG A 82 -9.39 0.77 15.86
N SER A 83 -9.62 1.39 14.72
CA SER A 83 -10.75 1.10 13.85
C SER A 83 -10.70 -0.30 13.26
N HIS A 84 -9.51 -0.80 12.91
CA HIS A 84 -9.33 -2.12 12.30
C HIS A 84 -9.61 -3.30 13.24
N GLN A 85 -9.54 -3.10 14.54
CA GLN A 85 -9.92 -4.12 15.55
C GLN A 85 -11.40 -4.48 15.48
N ASP A 86 -12.25 -3.47 15.27
CA ASP A 86 -13.69 -3.58 15.09
C ASP A 86 -14.19 -2.34 14.36
N THR A 87 -14.44 -2.49 13.05
CA THR A 87 -14.83 -1.38 12.18
C THR A 87 -16.22 -0.82 12.47
N ALA A 88 -17.03 -1.47 13.31
CA ALA A 88 -18.36 -1.01 13.71
C ALA A 88 -18.33 -0.02 14.90
N VAL A 89 -17.17 0.17 15.54
CA VAL A 89 -17.04 1.10 16.68
C VAL A 89 -17.01 2.55 16.20
N SER A 90 -18.13 3.25 16.35
CA SER A 90 -18.31 4.63 15.86
C SER A 90 -17.26 5.62 16.41
N LYS A 91 -16.79 5.43 17.65
CA LYS A 91 -15.73 6.24 18.25
C LYS A 91 -14.46 6.23 17.38
N TYR A 92 -14.00 5.06 16.98
CA TYR A 92 -12.76 4.94 16.21
C TYR A 92 -12.93 5.28 14.73
N GLN A 93 -14.14 5.14 14.18
CA GLN A 93 -14.47 5.74 12.88
C GLN A 93 -14.33 7.27 12.92
N ALA A 94 -14.80 7.92 14.00
CA ALA A 94 -14.64 9.37 14.19
C ALA A 94 -13.16 9.76 14.34
N TYR A 95 -12.33 8.91 14.97
CA TYR A 95 -10.88 9.14 15.08
C TYR A 95 -10.20 9.09 13.71
N VAL A 96 -10.52 8.12 12.88
CA VAL A 96 -10.01 8.06 11.49
C VAL A 96 -10.36 9.33 10.73
N SER A 97 -11.63 9.75 10.77
CA SER A 97 -12.07 10.98 10.09
C SER A 97 -11.36 12.23 10.62
N LYS A 98 -11.13 12.32 11.95
CA LYS A 98 -10.38 13.44 12.56
C LYS A 98 -8.92 13.44 12.11
N ALA A 99 -8.26 12.29 12.09
CA ALA A 99 -6.88 12.14 11.62
C ALA A 99 -6.72 12.52 10.15
N GLU A 100 -7.64 12.08 9.28
CA GLU A 100 -7.68 12.46 7.86
C GLU A 100 -7.86 13.98 7.70
N THR A 101 -8.79 14.57 8.41
CA THR A 101 -9.05 16.02 8.37
C THR A 101 -7.81 16.80 8.80
N LEU A 102 -7.14 16.39 9.88
CA LEU A 102 -5.92 17.02 10.36
C LEU A 102 -4.78 16.93 9.35
N THR A 103 -4.63 15.76 8.70
CA THR A 103 -3.63 15.56 7.65
C THR A 103 -3.86 16.46 6.44
N VAL A 104 -5.11 16.63 6.02
CA VAL A 104 -5.48 17.54 4.93
C VAL A 104 -5.19 19.00 5.33
N GLN A 105 -5.53 19.41 6.54
CA GLN A 105 -5.24 20.75 7.04
C GLN A 105 -3.73 21.03 7.10
N ALA A 106 -2.94 20.10 7.62
CA ALA A 106 -1.49 20.18 7.67
C ALA A 106 -0.87 20.28 6.28
N SER A 107 -1.32 19.44 5.34
CA SER A 107 -0.88 19.48 3.94
C SER A 107 -1.20 20.83 3.28
N GLY A 108 -2.38 21.37 3.54
CA GLY A 108 -2.78 22.71 3.07
C GLY A 108 -1.90 23.83 3.64
N ALA A 109 -1.57 23.76 4.94
CA ALA A 109 -0.70 24.73 5.60
C ALA A 109 0.73 24.71 5.04
N LEU A 110 1.22 23.58 4.54
CA LEU A 110 2.55 23.38 3.98
C LEU A 110 2.64 23.53 2.45
N ALA A 111 1.52 23.75 1.76
CA ALA A 111 1.47 23.75 0.28
C ALA A 111 2.37 24.82 -0.37
N PHE A 112 2.79 25.85 0.38
CA PHE A 112 3.70 26.89 -0.09
C PHE A 112 5.16 26.41 -0.20
N ALA A 113 5.55 25.36 0.54
CA ALA A 113 6.96 25.02 0.77
C ALA A 113 7.67 24.60 -0.53
N SER A 114 7.13 23.64 -1.27
CA SER A 114 7.76 23.20 -2.53
C SER A 114 7.87 24.34 -3.56
N PRO A 115 6.83 25.16 -3.84
CA PRO A 115 6.96 26.30 -4.72
C PRO A 115 8.03 27.32 -4.29
N GLU A 116 8.20 27.59 -3.00
CA GLU A 116 9.23 28.51 -2.52
C GLU A 116 10.63 27.91 -2.64
N ILE A 117 10.82 26.65 -2.27
CA ILE A 117 12.11 25.97 -2.42
C ILE A 117 12.54 25.95 -3.90
N LEU A 118 11.61 25.70 -4.84
CA LEU A 118 11.87 25.73 -6.28
C LEU A 118 12.34 27.08 -6.80
N GLN A 119 12.06 28.18 -6.09
CA GLN A 119 12.51 29.53 -6.45
C GLN A 119 13.91 29.86 -5.93
N ILE A 120 14.45 29.08 -4.99
CA ILE A 120 15.82 29.24 -4.51
C ILE A 120 16.78 28.84 -5.65
N ASP A 121 17.71 29.71 -5.97
CA ASP A 121 18.72 29.40 -6.99
C ASP A 121 19.81 28.44 -6.44
N ASP A 122 20.42 27.67 -7.34
CA ASP A 122 21.38 26.64 -6.96
C ASP A 122 22.58 27.20 -6.19
N LYS A 123 23.05 28.41 -6.51
CA LYS A 123 24.17 29.05 -5.79
C LYS A 123 23.77 29.42 -4.35
N ARG A 124 22.53 29.83 -4.18
CA ARG A 124 21.99 30.13 -2.85
C ARG A 124 21.89 28.88 -2.00
N LEU A 125 21.40 27.77 -2.56
CA LEU A 125 21.36 26.47 -1.89
C LEU A 125 22.76 25.97 -1.52
N GLU A 126 23.74 26.08 -2.42
CA GLU A 126 25.12 25.71 -2.12
C GLU A 126 25.72 26.58 -0.99
N SER A 127 25.39 27.87 -0.93
CA SER A 127 25.75 28.74 0.20
C SER A 127 25.12 28.22 1.50
N PHE A 128 23.85 27.88 1.47
CA PHE A 128 23.14 27.34 2.66
C PHE A 128 23.75 26.03 3.17
N TYR A 129 24.13 25.12 2.28
CA TYR A 129 24.83 23.90 2.66
C TYR A 129 26.21 24.16 3.26
N SER A 130 26.92 25.19 2.76
CA SER A 130 28.21 25.59 3.30
C SER A 130 28.09 26.26 4.68
N GLU A 131 26.99 26.95 4.93
CA GLU A 131 26.71 27.63 6.20
C GLU A 131 26.19 26.68 7.30
N SER A 132 25.49 25.60 6.91
CA SER A 132 24.85 24.65 7.85
C SER A 132 25.07 23.20 7.45
N ASN A 133 25.95 22.53 8.19
CA ASN A 133 26.18 21.10 8.00
C ASN A 133 24.95 20.25 8.35
N GLU A 134 24.08 20.71 9.25
CA GLU A 134 22.82 20.03 9.58
C GLU A 134 21.84 20.06 8.41
N LEU A 135 21.83 21.12 7.60
CA LEU A 135 20.97 21.21 6.42
C LEU A 135 21.34 20.15 5.36
N MET A 136 22.58 19.66 5.37
CA MET A 136 22.99 18.55 4.48
C MET A 136 22.19 17.27 4.70
N HIS A 137 21.61 17.03 5.88
CA HIS A 137 20.72 15.90 6.10
C HIS A 137 19.45 15.99 5.24
N TYR A 138 19.02 17.20 4.91
CA TYR A 138 17.84 17.47 4.08
C TYR A 138 18.17 17.65 2.60
N LYS A 139 19.46 17.59 2.23
CA LYS A 139 19.88 17.78 0.82
C LYS A 139 19.10 16.89 -0.14
N ARG A 140 18.93 15.61 0.20
CA ARG A 140 18.19 14.68 -0.65
C ARG A 140 16.73 15.13 -0.84
N ALA A 141 16.05 15.50 0.23
CA ALA A 141 14.65 15.98 0.15
C ALA A 141 14.55 17.26 -0.68
N ILE A 142 15.51 18.18 -0.54
CA ILE A 142 15.59 19.40 -1.34
C ILE A 142 15.88 19.06 -2.81
N ASP A 143 16.82 18.17 -3.08
CA ASP A 143 17.17 17.73 -4.44
C ASP A 143 15.97 17.06 -5.14
N GLU A 144 15.16 16.30 -4.41
CA GLU A 144 13.91 15.70 -4.91
C GLU A 144 12.89 16.77 -5.30
N ILE A 145 12.73 17.82 -4.49
CA ILE A 145 11.90 18.98 -4.84
C ILE A 145 12.48 19.70 -6.07
N MET A 146 13.79 20.00 -6.07
CA MET A 146 14.44 20.71 -7.15
C MET A 146 14.39 19.94 -8.48
N ARG A 147 14.43 18.62 -8.46
CA ARG A 147 14.26 17.77 -9.66
C ARG A 147 12.92 18.01 -10.35
N GLN A 148 11.86 18.32 -9.59
CA GLN A 148 10.55 18.62 -10.15
C GLN A 148 10.46 19.99 -10.84
N LYS A 149 11.49 20.84 -10.71
CA LYS A 149 11.51 22.21 -11.26
C LYS A 149 11.22 22.27 -12.77
N ALA A 150 11.81 21.34 -13.53
CA ALA A 150 11.62 21.27 -14.98
C ALA A 150 10.18 20.85 -15.37
N HIS A 151 9.46 20.20 -14.46
CA HIS A 151 8.15 19.59 -14.64
C HIS A 151 7.03 20.35 -13.90
N THR A 152 7.40 21.39 -13.17
CA THR A 152 6.45 22.29 -12.48
C THR A 152 6.06 23.43 -13.42
N LEU A 153 4.77 23.71 -13.47
CA LEU A 153 4.20 24.75 -14.34
C LEU A 153 3.97 26.04 -13.54
N SER A 154 3.38 27.05 -14.19
CA SER A 154 2.97 28.25 -13.48
C SER A 154 1.86 27.93 -12.45
N ALA A 155 1.73 28.75 -11.40
CA ALA A 155 0.73 28.56 -10.38
C ALA A 155 -0.72 28.47 -10.93
N ALA A 156 -1.02 29.22 -12.00
CA ALA A 156 -2.33 29.17 -12.65
C ALA A 156 -2.56 27.83 -13.36
N GLU A 157 -1.56 27.31 -14.06
CA GLU A 157 -1.64 26.02 -14.76
C GLU A 157 -1.72 24.87 -13.76
N GLU A 158 -0.92 24.89 -12.68
CA GLU A 158 -0.97 23.90 -11.60
C GLU A 158 -2.35 23.86 -10.94
N ASN A 159 -2.95 25.02 -10.70
CA ASN A 159 -4.30 25.09 -10.16
C ASN A 159 -5.36 24.46 -11.11
N ILE A 160 -5.22 24.67 -12.41
CA ILE A 160 -6.09 24.03 -13.41
C ILE A 160 -5.89 22.50 -13.39
N LEU A 161 -4.64 22.03 -13.39
CA LEU A 161 -4.33 20.60 -13.35
C LEU A 161 -4.85 19.95 -12.07
N ALA A 162 -4.75 20.63 -10.92
CA ALA A 162 -5.30 20.14 -9.66
C ALA A 162 -6.82 19.95 -9.73
N GLN A 163 -7.54 20.91 -10.33
CA GLN A 163 -8.99 20.78 -10.55
C GLN A 163 -9.37 19.67 -11.54
N CYS A 164 -8.48 19.34 -12.49
CA CYS A 164 -8.68 18.22 -13.41
C CYS A 164 -8.48 16.84 -12.73
N GLY A 165 -7.91 16.77 -11.52
CA GLY A 165 -7.57 15.53 -10.84
C GLY A 165 -8.74 14.58 -10.68
N GLU A 166 -9.92 15.08 -10.30
CA GLU A 166 -11.13 14.27 -10.15
C GLU A 166 -11.57 13.66 -11.49
N MET A 167 -11.53 14.42 -12.57
CA MET A 167 -11.82 13.90 -13.92
C MET A 167 -10.77 12.89 -14.38
N ALA A 168 -9.52 13.11 -14.02
CA ALA A 168 -8.41 12.21 -14.33
C ALA A 168 -8.54 10.84 -13.63
N ALA A 169 -9.10 10.80 -12.42
CA ALA A 169 -9.35 9.58 -11.67
C ALA A 169 -10.59 8.81 -12.17
N ALA A 170 -11.46 9.42 -12.97
CA ALA A 170 -12.73 8.82 -13.37
C ALA A 170 -12.60 7.45 -14.05
N PRO A 171 -11.64 7.17 -14.99
CA PRO A 171 -11.51 5.85 -15.60
C PRO A 171 -11.22 4.74 -14.59
N GLU A 172 -10.41 5.01 -13.58
CA GLU A 172 -10.07 4.08 -12.51
C GLU A 172 -11.26 3.86 -11.58
N ASN A 173 -11.93 4.91 -11.17
CA ASN A 173 -13.14 4.84 -10.34
C ASN A 173 -14.26 4.04 -11.03
N ILE A 174 -14.50 4.28 -12.33
CA ILE A 174 -15.48 3.52 -13.11
C ILE A 174 -15.10 2.05 -13.19
N PHE A 175 -13.83 1.74 -13.43
CA PHE A 175 -13.35 0.35 -13.42
C PHE A 175 -13.52 -0.29 -12.04
N SER A 176 -13.21 0.41 -10.97
CA SER A 176 -13.37 -0.07 -9.60
C SER A 176 -14.83 -0.43 -9.29
N MET A 177 -15.77 0.45 -9.63
CA MET A 177 -17.20 0.18 -9.45
C MET A 177 -17.66 -1.01 -10.30
N PHE A 178 -17.29 -1.05 -11.57
CA PHE A 178 -17.57 -2.17 -12.45
C PHE A 178 -17.02 -3.48 -11.90
N ASN A 179 -15.73 -3.50 -11.50
CA ASN A 179 -15.03 -4.70 -11.07
C ASN A 179 -15.54 -5.25 -9.72
N ASN A 180 -15.87 -4.36 -8.79
CA ASN A 180 -16.20 -4.76 -7.42
C ASN A 180 -17.72 -4.87 -7.18
N ALA A 181 -18.52 -4.05 -7.85
CA ALA A 181 -19.95 -3.99 -7.64
C ALA A 181 -20.78 -4.62 -8.75
N ASP A 182 -20.49 -4.32 -10.04
CA ASP A 182 -21.40 -4.62 -11.14
C ASP A 182 -21.14 -5.98 -11.76
N ILE A 183 -19.87 -6.38 -11.96
CA ILE A 183 -19.54 -7.65 -12.60
C ILE A 183 -20.06 -8.82 -11.76
N LYS A 184 -20.76 -9.75 -12.39
CA LYS A 184 -21.30 -10.95 -11.73
C LYS A 184 -20.76 -12.18 -12.44
N PHE A 185 -20.02 -13.00 -11.70
CA PHE A 185 -19.55 -14.28 -12.18
C PHE A 185 -20.65 -15.35 -12.04
N PRO A 186 -20.61 -16.39 -12.89
CA PRO A 186 -21.60 -17.46 -12.85
C PRO A 186 -21.45 -18.35 -11.62
N TYR A 187 -22.49 -19.16 -11.39
CA TYR A 187 -22.40 -20.28 -10.48
C TYR A 187 -21.77 -21.48 -11.20
N ILE A 188 -21.00 -22.24 -10.47
CA ILE A 188 -20.43 -23.53 -10.86
C ILE A 188 -20.96 -24.61 -9.93
N THR A 189 -20.77 -25.87 -10.30
CA THR A 189 -20.97 -27.02 -9.43
C THR A 189 -19.60 -27.53 -9.00
N ASP A 190 -19.37 -27.60 -7.69
CA ASP A 190 -18.14 -28.13 -7.13
C ASP A 190 -18.07 -29.68 -7.22
N VAL A 191 -16.98 -30.26 -6.73
CA VAL A 191 -16.76 -31.72 -6.74
C VAL A 191 -17.74 -32.48 -5.84
N GLU A 192 -18.38 -31.80 -4.88
CA GLU A 192 -19.37 -32.35 -3.95
C GLU A 192 -20.81 -32.20 -4.47
N GLY A 193 -21.00 -31.55 -5.62
CA GLY A 193 -22.30 -31.27 -6.22
C GLY A 193 -22.98 -29.99 -5.74
N ASN A 194 -22.30 -29.16 -4.93
CA ASN A 194 -22.84 -27.92 -4.44
C ASN A 194 -22.76 -26.81 -5.51
N LYS A 195 -23.80 -25.96 -5.54
CA LYS A 195 -23.81 -24.81 -6.43
C LYS A 195 -23.17 -23.61 -5.73
N ILE A 196 -21.98 -23.23 -6.20
CA ILE A 196 -21.18 -22.15 -5.61
C ILE A 196 -21.00 -21.03 -6.62
N ARG A 197 -21.15 -19.79 -6.17
CA ARG A 197 -20.87 -18.61 -7.00
C ARG A 197 -19.36 -18.36 -7.06
N ILE A 198 -18.82 -18.10 -8.25
CA ILE A 198 -17.45 -17.63 -8.41
C ILE A 198 -17.35 -16.19 -7.91
N THR A 199 -16.29 -15.90 -7.18
CA THR A 199 -15.91 -14.56 -6.71
C THR A 199 -14.43 -14.30 -6.97
N HIS A 200 -13.97 -13.06 -6.84
CA HIS A 200 -12.53 -12.76 -6.88
C HIS A 200 -11.76 -13.51 -5.76
N GLY A 201 -12.36 -13.64 -4.58
CA GLY A 201 -11.73 -14.28 -3.42
C GLY A 201 -11.53 -15.79 -3.59
N ASN A 202 -12.50 -16.51 -4.15
CA ASN A 202 -12.41 -17.97 -4.28
C ASN A 202 -11.85 -18.48 -5.62
N PHE A 203 -11.49 -17.56 -6.54
CA PHE A 203 -11.00 -17.91 -7.88
C PHE A 203 -9.74 -18.76 -7.84
N ILE A 204 -8.73 -18.37 -7.07
CA ILE A 204 -7.45 -19.07 -6.96
C ILE A 204 -7.61 -20.41 -6.25
N ASP A 205 -8.45 -20.49 -5.23
CA ASP A 205 -8.73 -21.74 -4.50
C ASP A 205 -9.31 -22.79 -5.45
N PHE A 206 -10.26 -22.40 -6.28
CA PHE A 206 -10.79 -23.30 -7.30
C PHE A 206 -9.77 -23.69 -8.37
N LEU A 207 -8.87 -22.77 -8.78
CA LEU A 207 -7.78 -23.09 -9.70
C LEU A 207 -6.73 -24.02 -9.07
N SER A 208 -6.68 -24.10 -7.76
CA SER A 208 -5.81 -25.03 -7.01
C SER A 208 -6.44 -26.43 -6.83
N SER A 209 -7.70 -26.64 -7.29
CA SER A 209 -8.35 -27.95 -7.25
C SER A 209 -7.61 -28.99 -8.10
N LYS A 210 -7.64 -30.26 -7.66
CA LYS A 210 -7.18 -31.41 -8.50
C LYS A 210 -8.10 -31.66 -9.69
N ASP A 211 -9.37 -31.29 -9.61
CA ASP A 211 -10.34 -31.45 -10.69
C ASP A 211 -10.10 -30.44 -11.82
N ARG A 212 -9.58 -30.92 -12.93
CA ARG A 212 -9.32 -30.10 -14.11
C ARG A 212 -10.58 -29.51 -14.74
N SER A 213 -11.71 -30.23 -14.67
CA SER A 213 -12.98 -29.76 -15.23
C SER A 213 -13.47 -28.54 -14.45
N LEU A 214 -13.38 -28.59 -13.11
CA LEU A 214 -13.73 -27.48 -12.23
C LEU A 214 -12.82 -26.26 -12.53
N ARG A 215 -11.49 -26.45 -12.57
CA ARG A 215 -10.57 -25.34 -12.91
C ARG A 215 -10.93 -24.66 -14.23
N LYS A 216 -11.21 -25.47 -15.27
CA LYS A 216 -11.61 -24.95 -16.59
C LYS A 216 -12.93 -24.19 -16.54
N GLN A 217 -13.93 -24.67 -15.79
CA GLN A 217 -15.22 -24.00 -15.64
C GLN A 217 -15.06 -22.65 -14.94
N VAL A 218 -14.31 -22.62 -13.83
CA VAL A 218 -14.03 -21.39 -13.07
C VAL A 218 -13.29 -20.37 -13.93
N PHE A 219 -12.21 -20.79 -14.59
CA PHE A 219 -11.44 -19.93 -15.48
C PHE A 219 -12.32 -19.31 -16.58
N ARG A 220 -13.09 -20.13 -17.27
CA ARG A 220 -14.01 -19.63 -18.29
C ARG A 220 -15.09 -18.72 -17.69
N GLY A 221 -15.66 -19.10 -16.56
CA GLY A 221 -16.67 -18.32 -15.88
C GLY A 221 -16.21 -16.88 -15.62
N VAL A 222 -14.98 -16.69 -15.17
CA VAL A 222 -14.40 -15.37 -14.93
C VAL A 222 -14.10 -14.65 -16.25
N TYR A 223 -13.30 -15.26 -17.13
CA TYR A 223 -12.82 -14.57 -18.33
C TYR A 223 -13.92 -14.33 -19.38
N ASP A 224 -14.89 -15.24 -19.52
CA ASP A 224 -16.03 -15.02 -20.40
C ASP A 224 -16.97 -13.89 -19.87
N SER A 225 -17.00 -13.68 -18.54
CA SER A 225 -17.71 -12.55 -17.95
C SER A 225 -17.04 -11.22 -18.31
N TYR A 226 -15.71 -11.11 -18.18
CA TYR A 226 -14.99 -9.92 -18.65
C TYR A 226 -15.07 -9.70 -20.15
N LYS A 227 -14.99 -10.78 -20.93
CA LYS A 227 -15.07 -10.71 -22.39
C LYS A 227 -16.34 -10.07 -22.91
N LYS A 228 -17.47 -10.23 -22.22
CA LYS A 228 -18.74 -9.55 -22.56
C LYS A 228 -18.62 -8.04 -22.50
N TRP A 229 -17.70 -7.51 -21.71
CA TRP A 229 -17.49 -6.08 -21.47
C TRP A 229 -16.19 -5.55 -22.09
N SER A 230 -15.56 -6.33 -22.99
CA SER A 230 -14.24 -6.02 -23.53
C SER A 230 -14.17 -4.61 -24.14
N ASN A 231 -15.17 -4.16 -24.86
CA ASN A 231 -15.19 -2.81 -25.44
C ASN A 231 -15.19 -1.73 -24.35
N THR A 232 -16.02 -1.88 -23.33
CA THR A 232 -16.13 -0.92 -22.22
C THR A 232 -14.84 -0.88 -21.41
N VAL A 233 -14.30 -2.05 -21.03
CA VAL A 233 -13.03 -2.15 -20.27
C VAL A 233 -11.88 -1.58 -21.10
N SER A 234 -11.82 -1.87 -22.41
CA SER A 234 -10.81 -1.30 -23.30
C SER A 234 -10.90 0.22 -23.37
N MET A 235 -12.12 0.79 -23.40
CA MET A 235 -12.28 2.24 -23.41
C MET A 235 -11.87 2.90 -22.11
N MET A 236 -12.13 2.28 -20.95
CA MET A 236 -11.61 2.75 -19.66
C MET A 236 -10.08 2.75 -19.64
N TYR A 237 -9.46 1.66 -20.09
CA TYR A 237 -7.99 1.56 -20.20
C TYR A 237 -7.40 2.61 -21.16
N ILE A 238 -7.96 2.76 -22.36
CA ILE A 238 -7.54 3.78 -23.33
C ILE A 238 -7.69 5.19 -22.75
N SER A 239 -8.76 5.45 -22.00
CA SER A 239 -8.96 6.74 -21.35
C SER A 239 -7.89 7.03 -20.29
N LYS A 240 -7.48 6.02 -19.51
CA LYS A 240 -6.36 6.13 -18.56
C LYS A 240 -5.04 6.42 -19.29
N LEU A 241 -4.73 5.68 -20.37
CA LEU A 241 -3.53 5.93 -21.16
C LEU A 241 -3.48 7.34 -21.76
N LYS A 242 -4.61 7.84 -22.26
CA LYS A 242 -4.70 9.23 -22.77
C LYS A 242 -4.46 10.25 -21.66
N ASN A 243 -4.99 10.00 -20.48
CA ASN A 243 -4.79 10.83 -19.31
C ASN A 243 -3.32 10.87 -18.92
N ASP A 244 -2.67 9.72 -18.77
CA ASP A 244 -1.24 9.63 -18.41
C ASP A 244 -0.34 10.31 -19.45
N THR A 245 -0.65 10.11 -20.73
CA THR A 245 0.08 10.77 -21.83
C THR A 245 -0.13 12.29 -21.83
N PHE A 246 -1.33 12.75 -21.47
CA PHE A 246 -1.62 14.18 -21.35
C PHE A 246 -0.79 14.81 -20.23
N TYR A 247 -0.78 14.21 -19.01
CA TYR A 247 -0.02 14.73 -17.89
C TYR A 247 1.48 14.71 -18.15
N ALA A 248 2.01 13.61 -18.70
CA ALA A 248 3.42 13.53 -19.07
C ALA A 248 3.82 14.67 -20.03
N ARG A 249 3.04 14.89 -21.08
CA ARG A 249 3.31 15.94 -22.07
C ARG A 249 3.21 17.34 -21.47
N VAL A 250 2.17 17.63 -20.71
CA VAL A 250 1.95 18.96 -20.10
C VAL A 250 3.05 19.26 -19.09
N ARG A 251 3.49 18.26 -18.32
CA ARG A 251 4.61 18.37 -17.38
C ARG A 251 5.99 18.22 -18.03
N LYS A 252 6.07 18.18 -19.36
CA LYS A 252 7.32 18.13 -20.15
C LYS A 252 8.18 16.90 -19.87
N TYR A 253 7.57 15.76 -19.62
CA TYR A 253 8.24 14.46 -19.63
C TYR A 253 8.26 13.88 -21.04
N ASP A 254 9.31 13.16 -21.39
CA ASP A 254 9.45 12.51 -22.71
C ASP A 254 8.40 11.41 -22.93
N SER A 255 7.95 10.78 -21.85
CA SER A 255 6.95 9.74 -21.89
C SER A 255 6.18 9.61 -20.55
N ALA A 256 5.01 8.94 -20.56
CA ALA A 256 4.33 8.58 -19.34
C ALA A 256 5.20 7.65 -18.46
N ARG A 257 6.00 6.77 -19.07
CA ARG A 257 6.97 5.93 -18.34
C ARG A 257 8.01 6.77 -17.60
N ALA A 258 8.62 7.73 -18.29
CA ALA A 258 9.58 8.64 -17.67
C ALA A 258 8.96 9.42 -16.49
N MET A 259 7.71 9.89 -16.65
CA MET A 259 6.98 10.57 -15.58
C MET A 259 6.82 9.69 -14.35
N TYR A 260 6.30 8.46 -14.49
CA TYR A 260 6.10 7.55 -13.36
C TYR A 260 7.40 7.08 -12.70
N LEU A 261 8.46 6.87 -13.48
CA LEU A 261 9.76 6.48 -12.93
C LEU A 261 10.46 7.64 -12.21
N SER A 262 10.19 8.88 -12.64
CA SER A 262 10.73 10.08 -12.03
C SER A 262 10.32 10.26 -10.57
N ASP A 263 9.14 9.83 -10.17
CA ASP A 263 8.67 9.93 -8.77
C ASP A 263 9.59 9.17 -7.80
N GLY A 264 10.08 8.01 -8.22
CA GLY A 264 11.02 7.18 -7.44
C GLY A 264 12.50 7.44 -7.76
N ASP A 265 12.82 8.44 -8.61
CA ASP A 265 14.17 8.68 -9.14
C ASP A 265 14.79 7.44 -9.79
N ILE A 266 13.98 6.70 -10.56
CA ILE A 266 14.36 5.44 -11.19
C ILE A 266 14.76 5.73 -12.65
N PRO A 267 16.01 5.49 -13.07
CA PRO A 267 16.39 5.58 -14.46
C PRO A 267 15.61 4.62 -15.35
N GLU A 268 15.21 5.04 -16.56
CA GLU A 268 14.50 4.17 -17.51
C GLU A 268 15.29 2.89 -17.85
N SER A 269 16.62 2.96 -17.78
CA SER A 269 17.49 1.80 -17.98
C SER A 269 17.26 0.67 -16.96
N VAL A 270 16.80 0.97 -15.75
CA VAL A 270 16.44 -0.05 -14.74
C VAL A 270 15.21 -0.83 -15.22
N TYR A 271 14.22 -0.11 -15.75
CA TYR A 271 13.01 -0.71 -16.30
C TYR A 271 13.33 -1.59 -17.53
N ASP A 272 14.13 -1.08 -18.44
CA ASP A 272 14.54 -1.83 -19.64
C ASP A 272 15.37 -3.06 -19.27
N ASN A 273 16.33 -2.93 -18.34
CA ASN A 273 17.14 -4.05 -17.85
C ASN A 273 16.28 -5.12 -17.16
N LEU A 274 15.23 -4.73 -16.44
CA LEU A 274 14.29 -5.69 -15.85
C LEU A 274 13.63 -6.54 -16.94
N ILE A 275 13.14 -5.93 -18.01
CA ILE A 275 12.52 -6.63 -19.13
C ILE A 275 13.52 -7.57 -19.82
N GLU A 276 14.73 -7.08 -20.12
CA GLU A 276 15.80 -7.88 -20.75
C GLU A 276 16.20 -9.07 -19.87
N THR A 277 16.35 -8.85 -18.56
CA THR A 277 16.69 -9.90 -17.60
C THR A 277 15.59 -10.95 -17.52
N VAL A 278 14.32 -10.56 -17.45
CA VAL A 278 13.20 -11.51 -17.47
C VAL A 278 13.22 -12.32 -18.77
N HIS A 279 13.38 -11.66 -19.92
CA HIS A 279 13.44 -12.34 -21.22
C HIS A 279 14.60 -13.34 -21.29
N ALA A 280 15.79 -12.97 -20.79
CA ALA A 280 16.95 -13.88 -20.75
C ALA A 280 16.70 -15.13 -19.89
N HIS A 281 15.83 -15.04 -18.88
CA HIS A 281 15.52 -16.14 -17.98
C HIS A 281 14.23 -16.92 -18.33
N LEU A 282 13.45 -16.49 -19.33
CA LEU A 282 12.28 -17.24 -19.83
C LEU A 282 12.56 -18.71 -20.16
N PRO A 283 13.74 -19.11 -20.69
CA PRO A 283 14.02 -20.52 -20.90
C PRO A 283 13.92 -21.39 -19.63
N ALA A 284 14.24 -20.85 -18.45
CA ALA A 284 14.07 -21.54 -17.18
C ALA A 284 12.59 -21.76 -16.85
N LEU A 285 11.76 -20.71 -17.03
CA LEU A 285 10.31 -20.80 -16.88
C LEU A 285 9.71 -21.81 -17.86
N HIS A 286 10.12 -21.78 -19.12
CA HIS A 286 9.63 -22.73 -20.13
C HIS A 286 9.97 -24.18 -19.76
N ARG A 287 11.17 -24.48 -19.22
CA ARG A 287 11.53 -25.81 -18.70
C ARG A 287 10.62 -26.21 -17.53
N TYR A 288 10.34 -25.28 -16.61
CA TYR A 288 9.40 -25.54 -15.52
C TYR A 288 7.99 -25.83 -16.03
N MET A 289 7.49 -25.07 -17.01
CA MET A 289 6.18 -25.31 -17.61
C MET A 289 6.12 -26.69 -18.35
N ALA A 290 7.18 -27.08 -19.02
CA ALA A 290 7.29 -28.41 -19.64
C ALA A 290 7.27 -29.54 -18.59
N LEU A 291 8.00 -29.36 -17.47
CA LEU A 291 7.96 -30.29 -16.34
C LEU A 291 6.57 -30.36 -15.71
N ARG A 292 5.94 -29.22 -15.48
CA ARG A 292 4.59 -29.12 -14.93
C ARG A 292 3.57 -29.84 -15.81
N LYS A 293 3.62 -29.62 -17.12
CA LYS A 293 2.81 -30.36 -18.12
C LYS A 293 2.94 -31.87 -17.97
N LYS A 294 4.20 -32.37 -17.85
CA LYS A 294 4.50 -33.79 -17.67
C LYS A 294 3.94 -34.33 -16.35
N LEU A 295 4.16 -33.62 -15.24
CA LEU A 295 3.71 -34.06 -13.91
C LEU A 295 2.19 -34.09 -13.78
N LEU A 296 1.49 -33.12 -14.41
CA LEU A 296 0.03 -33.10 -14.46
C LEU A 296 -0.57 -34.14 -15.46
N GLY A 297 0.23 -34.78 -16.29
CA GLY A 297 -0.24 -35.76 -17.27
C GLY A 297 -1.17 -35.18 -18.33
N VAL A 298 -1.04 -33.90 -18.68
CA VAL A 298 -1.92 -33.22 -19.65
C VAL A 298 -1.27 -33.10 -21.01
N GLU A 299 -2.05 -33.29 -22.08
CA GLU A 299 -1.56 -33.10 -23.44
C GLU A 299 -1.23 -31.64 -23.75
N HIS A 300 -2.07 -30.71 -23.28
CA HIS A 300 -1.87 -29.28 -23.41
C HIS A 300 -2.02 -28.62 -22.05
N LEU A 301 -1.00 -27.83 -21.62
CA LEU A 301 -1.04 -27.01 -20.43
C LEU A 301 -1.79 -25.73 -20.75
N HIS A 302 -2.81 -25.42 -19.98
CA HIS A 302 -3.60 -24.19 -20.08
C HIS A 302 -3.38 -23.30 -18.85
N MET A 303 -3.76 -22.04 -18.94
CA MET A 303 -3.65 -21.08 -17.82
C MET A 303 -4.36 -21.58 -16.56
N TYR A 304 -5.48 -22.27 -16.67
CA TYR A 304 -6.17 -22.87 -15.54
C TYR A 304 -5.46 -24.10 -14.91
N ASP A 305 -4.35 -24.55 -15.48
CA ASP A 305 -3.54 -25.63 -14.92
C ASP A 305 -2.35 -25.10 -14.09
N LEU A 306 -2.12 -23.78 -14.07
CA LEU A 306 -0.92 -23.20 -13.45
C LEU A 306 -0.93 -23.24 -11.92
N PHE A 307 -2.10 -23.26 -11.30
CA PHE A 307 -2.25 -23.36 -9.84
C PHE A 307 -2.52 -24.78 -9.35
N ALA A 308 -2.76 -25.73 -10.28
CA ALA A 308 -3.02 -27.12 -9.89
C ALA A 308 -1.82 -27.70 -9.13
N PRO A 309 -2.02 -28.45 -8.02
CA PRO A 309 -0.93 -29.09 -7.30
C PRO A 309 -0.27 -30.16 -8.17
N ILE A 310 1.06 -30.16 -8.20
CA ILE A 310 1.88 -31.14 -8.93
C ILE A 310 2.48 -32.23 -8.03
N VAL A 311 2.32 -32.05 -6.72
CA VAL A 311 2.66 -33.04 -5.70
C VAL A 311 1.40 -33.35 -4.89
N ASP A 312 1.36 -34.51 -4.28
CA ASP A 312 0.24 -34.84 -3.40
C ASP A 312 0.18 -33.87 -2.23
N ASN A 313 -1.04 -33.40 -1.96
CA ASN A 313 -1.29 -32.39 -0.96
C ASN A 313 -1.02 -32.97 0.44
N VAL A 314 0.06 -32.58 1.07
CA VAL A 314 0.25 -32.77 2.50
C VAL A 314 -0.53 -31.65 3.17
N GLN A 315 -1.75 -31.93 3.62
CA GLN A 315 -2.50 -31.01 4.47
C GLN A 315 -1.79 -30.91 5.82
N THR A 316 -1.00 -29.88 6.02
CA THR A 316 -0.42 -29.51 7.30
C THR A 316 -1.18 -28.31 7.85
N THR A 317 -1.77 -28.49 9.02
CA THR A 317 -2.37 -27.39 9.78
C THR A 317 -1.43 -27.09 10.93
N TYR A 318 -1.08 -25.83 11.08
CA TYR A 318 -0.25 -25.36 12.19
C TYR A 318 -1.08 -24.47 13.11
N THR A 319 -0.94 -24.69 14.40
CA THR A 319 -1.41 -23.73 15.40
C THR A 319 -0.52 -22.47 15.36
N TYR A 320 -1.00 -21.36 15.90
CA TYR A 320 -0.20 -20.14 15.98
C TYR A 320 1.11 -20.35 16.74
N ASP A 321 1.08 -21.13 17.83
CA ASP A 321 2.29 -21.44 18.61
C ASP A 321 3.29 -22.31 17.85
N GLU A 322 2.83 -23.23 17.03
CA GLU A 322 3.70 -24.01 16.14
C GLU A 322 4.28 -23.09 15.03
N ALA A 323 3.46 -22.19 14.49
CA ALA A 323 3.90 -21.21 13.50
C ALA A 323 4.99 -20.27 14.08
N LYS A 324 4.82 -19.75 15.31
CA LYS A 324 5.87 -18.96 16.00
C LYS A 324 7.20 -19.68 16.06
N LYS A 325 7.20 -20.96 16.45
CA LYS A 325 8.41 -21.78 16.53
C LYS A 325 9.05 -22.01 15.17
N LEU A 326 8.23 -22.31 14.18
CA LEU A 326 8.69 -22.57 12.80
C LEU A 326 9.30 -21.31 12.18
N VAL A 327 8.67 -20.16 12.34
CA VAL A 327 9.15 -18.86 11.82
C VAL A 327 10.46 -18.48 12.52
N ALA A 328 10.54 -18.61 13.86
CA ALA A 328 11.77 -18.32 14.58
C ALA A 328 12.92 -19.20 14.10
N LYS A 329 12.68 -20.50 13.89
CA LYS A 329 13.69 -21.44 13.36
C LYS A 329 14.10 -21.10 11.92
N ALA A 330 13.13 -20.75 11.06
CA ALA A 330 13.41 -20.40 9.67
C ALA A 330 14.27 -19.14 9.53
N LEU A 331 14.19 -18.22 10.51
CA LEU A 331 14.92 -16.97 10.52
C LEU A 331 16.23 -17.00 11.32
N GLU A 332 16.65 -18.17 11.86
CA GLU A 332 17.96 -18.33 12.52
C GLU A 332 19.15 -17.79 11.70
N PRO A 333 19.19 -17.93 10.35
CA PRO A 333 20.26 -17.35 9.55
C PRO A 333 20.39 -15.81 9.62
N MET A 334 19.36 -15.11 10.10
CA MET A 334 19.37 -13.65 10.29
C MET A 334 20.18 -13.20 11.52
N GLY A 335 20.59 -14.15 12.37
CA GLY A 335 21.36 -13.91 13.59
C GLY A 335 20.52 -13.77 14.85
N ASP A 336 21.19 -13.89 16.00
CA ASP A 336 20.54 -13.97 17.31
C ASP A 336 19.78 -12.70 17.70
N GLU A 337 20.30 -11.51 17.36
CA GLU A 337 19.66 -10.23 17.62
C GLU A 337 18.31 -10.13 16.92
N TYR A 338 18.27 -10.47 15.62
CA TYR A 338 17.04 -10.48 14.85
C TYR A 338 16.00 -11.47 15.41
N VAL A 339 16.44 -12.70 15.69
CA VAL A 339 15.57 -13.76 16.19
C VAL A 339 15.04 -13.45 17.59
N SER A 340 15.86 -12.84 18.47
CA SER A 340 15.41 -12.44 19.80
C SER A 340 14.37 -11.33 19.74
N THR A 341 14.57 -10.32 18.89
CA THR A 341 13.60 -9.24 18.65
C THR A 341 12.28 -9.78 18.08
N LEU A 342 12.36 -10.68 17.09
CA LEU A 342 11.20 -11.36 16.52
C LEU A 342 10.39 -12.11 17.58
N LYS A 343 11.05 -12.92 18.43
CA LYS A 343 10.38 -13.67 19.52
C LYS A 343 9.72 -12.73 20.52
N ALA A 344 10.43 -11.67 20.93
CA ALA A 344 9.86 -10.66 21.82
C ALA A 344 8.62 -10.02 21.22
N GLY A 345 8.63 -9.66 19.92
CA GLY A 345 7.49 -9.09 19.23
C GLY A 345 6.28 -10.02 19.16
N MET A 346 6.51 -11.32 18.94
CA MET A 346 5.46 -12.33 18.92
C MET A 346 4.77 -12.53 20.30
N GLU A 347 5.39 -12.08 21.38
CA GLU A 347 4.90 -12.25 22.77
C GLU A 347 4.48 -10.94 23.41
N SER A 348 4.78 -9.79 22.80
CA SER A 348 4.57 -8.46 23.38
C SER A 348 3.39 -7.70 22.81
N GLY A 349 2.45 -8.37 22.14
CA GLY A 349 1.27 -7.70 21.60
C GLY A 349 1.55 -6.85 20.34
N TRP A 350 2.51 -7.27 19.49
CA TRP A 350 2.71 -6.64 18.18
C TRP A 350 1.76 -7.18 17.13
N ILE A 351 1.15 -8.36 17.37
CA ILE A 351 0.38 -9.11 16.39
C ILE A 351 -1.05 -9.30 16.88
N ASP A 352 -2.02 -8.88 16.09
CA ASP A 352 -3.44 -9.17 16.24
C ASP A 352 -3.77 -10.40 15.40
N VAL A 353 -3.96 -11.56 16.04
CA VAL A 353 -3.79 -12.88 15.41
C VAL A 353 -5.06 -13.36 14.74
N TYR A 354 -6.17 -13.43 15.47
CA TYR A 354 -7.38 -14.13 15.00
C TYR A 354 -8.43 -13.18 14.45
N GLU A 355 -9.19 -13.69 13.46
CA GLU A 355 -10.38 -13.04 12.96
C GLU A 355 -11.43 -12.89 14.08
N ASN A 356 -12.08 -11.73 14.12
CA ASN A 356 -13.25 -11.49 14.97
C ASN A 356 -14.32 -10.73 14.18
N GLU A 357 -15.53 -10.67 14.75
CA GLU A 357 -16.65 -9.94 14.17
C GLU A 357 -16.24 -8.47 13.91
N ASN A 358 -16.51 -7.97 12.70
CA ASN A 358 -16.17 -6.63 12.20
C ASN A 358 -14.68 -6.28 12.13
N LYS A 359 -13.76 -7.19 12.37
CA LYS A 359 -12.33 -6.95 12.15
C LYS A 359 -12.05 -6.69 10.67
N ARG A 360 -11.16 -5.76 10.36
CA ARG A 360 -10.73 -5.54 8.99
C ARG A 360 -10.15 -6.82 8.39
N SER A 361 -10.65 -7.21 7.22
CA SER A 361 -10.18 -8.40 6.50
C SER A 361 -8.79 -8.22 5.90
N GLY A 362 -8.09 -9.33 5.67
CA GLY A 362 -6.75 -9.37 5.10
C GLY A 362 -5.65 -9.41 6.17
N ALA A 363 -4.41 -9.20 5.76
CA ALA A 363 -3.25 -9.14 6.63
C ALA A 363 -2.32 -8.00 6.21
N TYR A 364 -1.71 -7.32 7.19
CA TYR A 364 -0.74 -6.26 6.92
C TYR A 364 0.18 -6.09 8.14
N SER A 365 1.30 -5.43 7.91
CA SER A 365 2.15 -4.87 8.95
C SER A 365 2.22 -3.36 8.75
N TRP A 366 1.96 -2.60 9.80
CA TRP A 366 2.02 -1.15 9.80
C TRP A 366 2.62 -0.65 11.12
N GLY A 367 3.05 0.60 11.15
CA GLY A 367 3.62 1.25 12.31
C GLY A 367 3.95 2.69 11.98
N ALA A 368 4.36 3.45 12.98
CA ALA A 368 4.86 4.81 12.84
C ALA A 368 6.35 4.88 13.21
N TYR A 369 7.03 5.91 12.76
CA TYR A 369 8.42 6.13 13.16
C TYR A 369 8.57 6.12 14.69
N GLY A 370 9.50 5.32 15.19
CA GLY A 370 9.75 5.17 16.63
C GLY A 370 8.81 4.20 17.36
N THR A 371 7.87 3.54 16.67
CA THR A 371 7.09 2.43 17.23
C THR A 371 7.63 1.08 16.78
N HIS A 372 7.22 0.01 17.44
CA HIS A 372 7.33 -1.32 16.85
C HIS A 372 6.27 -1.50 15.75
N PRO A 373 6.40 -2.51 14.87
CA PRO A 373 5.36 -2.82 13.90
C PRO A 373 4.12 -3.37 14.59
N TYR A 374 2.96 -3.06 14.05
CA TYR A 374 1.67 -3.66 14.39
C TYR A 374 1.22 -4.52 13.22
N VAL A 375 1.03 -5.82 13.47
CA VAL A 375 0.68 -6.80 12.45
C VAL A 375 -0.76 -7.25 12.66
N LEU A 376 -1.60 -7.06 11.64
CA LEU A 376 -2.94 -7.61 11.62
C LEU A 376 -2.94 -8.91 10.82
N LEU A 377 -3.49 -9.98 11.41
CA LEU A 377 -3.80 -11.26 10.77
C LEU A 377 -5.31 -11.54 10.88
N ASN A 378 -5.78 -12.58 10.19
CA ASN A 378 -7.14 -13.11 10.28
C ASN A 378 -7.14 -14.64 10.24
#